data_8931b007e5421ab844926f0cbea70122
#
_entry.id   8931b007e5421ab844926f0cbea70122
#
_cell.length_a   1.000
_cell.length_b   1.000
_cell.length_c   1.000
_cell.angle_alpha   90.00
_cell.angle_beta   90.00
_cell.angle_gamma   90.00
#
_symmetry.space_group_name_H-M   'P 1'
#
loop_
_entity.id
_entity.type
_entity.pdbx_description
1 polymer ?
#
loop_
_entity_poly.entity_id
_entity_poly.type
_entity_poly.pdbx_seq_one_letter_code
_entity_poly.pdbx_strand_id
1 'polypeptide(L)'
;MLQKLELYECRNSLIGTNYSKSISGGQKKRVAIGIELLSNPVCLILDEPTSGLDSSIALTLMRLLKKIASEGKIIISTIHQPSTLIFKEMETLLLLSKGETIFQGDAQKIIPYMEKIGVKINKKMNPADFFMM
;
A
#
# COMPACT_ATOMS: atom_id res chain seq x y z
N MET A 1 9.85 -18.06 1.63
CA MET A 1 9.93 -16.61 1.41
C MET A 1 9.69 -16.25 -0.05
N LEU A 2 10.51 -16.66 -1.02
CA LEU A 2 10.38 -16.26 -2.45
C LEU A 2 9.00 -16.55 -3.07
N GLN A 3 8.41 -17.71 -2.79
CA GLN A 3 7.05 -18.04 -3.28
C GLN A 3 5.99 -17.11 -2.67
N LYS A 4 6.09 -16.82 -1.36
CA LYS A 4 5.19 -15.91 -0.66
C LYS A 4 5.22 -14.49 -1.26
N LEU A 5 6.40 -14.03 -1.68
CA LEU A 5 6.62 -12.72 -2.29
C LEU A 5 6.42 -12.71 -3.81
N GLU A 6 6.02 -13.85 -4.41
CA GLU A 6 5.87 -14.02 -5.87
C GLU A 6 7.15 -13.67 -6.65
N LEU A 7 8.31 -14.05 -6.08
CA LEU A 7 9.64 -13.79 -6.66
C LEU A 7 10.32 -15.07 -7.17
N TYR A 8 9.65 -16.22 -7.08
CA TYR A 8 10.27 -17.50 -7.42
C TYR A 8 10.73 -17.56 -8.88
N GLU A 9 9.92 -17.01 -9.80
CA GLU A 9 10.24 -17.00 -11.23
C GLU A 9 11.49 -16.18 -11.57
N CYS A 10 11.75 -15.12 -10.82
CA CYS A 10 12.91 -14.25 -11.04
C CYS A 10 14.08 -14.51 -10.08
N ARG A 11 14.08 -15.61 -9.34
CA ARG A 11 15.10 -15.91 -8.31
C ARG A 11 16.55 -15.94 -8.78
N ASN A 12 16.75 -16.26 -10.07
CA ASN A 12 18.07 -16.30 -10.69
C ASN A 12 18.38 -15.04 -11.52
N SER A 13 17.48 -14.04 -11.50
CA SER A 13 17.68 -12.79 -12.22
C SER A 13 18.47 -11.80 -11.37
N LEU A 14 19.33 -11.02 -11.99
CA LEU A 14 20.02 -9.94 -11.32
C LEU A 14 19.03 -8.85 -10.91
N ILE A 15 19.18 -8.29 -9.72
CA ILE A 15 18.40 -7.12 -9.28
C ILE A 15 18.71 -5.94 -10.17
N GLY A 16 19.96 -5.83 -10.64
CA GLY A 16 20.41 -4.96 -11.70
C GLY A 16 20.35 -3.47 -11.38
N THR A 17 21.08 -2.71 -12.17
CA THR A 17 21.03 -1.25 -12.23
C THR A 17 20.20 -0.83 -13.46
N ASN A 18 20.01 0.48 -13.67
CA ASN A 18 19.25 1.01 -14.81
C ASN A 18 19.87 0.67 -16.19
N TYR A 19 21.08 0.12 -16.22
CA TYR A 19 21.84 -0.19 -17.44
C TYR A 19 21.93 -1.70 -17.76
N SER A 20 21.38 -2.58 -16.93
CA SER A 20 21.42 -4.03 -17.16
C SER A 20 20.03 -4.65 -17.04
N LYS A 21 19.79 -5.79 -17.71
CA LYS A 21 18.57 -6.59 -17.54
C LYS A 21 18.32 -6.80 -16.06
N SER A 22 17.26 -6.20 -15.53
CA SER A 22 16.92 -6.21 -14.11
C SER A 22 15.49 -6.70 -13.93
N ILE A 23 15.19 -7.15 -12.73
CA ILE A 23 13.81 -7.41 -12.31
C ILE A 23 12.95 -6.14 -12.37
N SER A 24 11.63 -6.31 -12.50
CA SER A 24 10.68 -5.18 -12.60
C SER A 24 10.67 -4.31 -11.32
N GLY A 25 10.17 -3.08 -11.41
CA GLY A 25 10.02 -2.18 -10.26
C GLY A 25 9.21 -2.81 -9.11
N GLY A 26 8.11 -3.48 -9.42
CA GLY A 26 7.31 -4.21 -8.45
C GLY A 26 8.06 -5.38 -7.81
N GLN A 27 8.88 -6.11 -8.59
CA GLN A 27 9.75 -7.15 -8.04
C GLN A 27 10.82 -6.58 -7.12
N LYS A 28 11.43 -5.44 -7.46
CA LYS A 28 12.40 -4.73 -6.59
C LYS A 28 11.76 -4.32 -5.25
N LYS A 29 10.55 -3.78 -5.26
CA LYS A 29 9.80 -3.43 -4.04
C LYS A 29 9.53 -4.69 -3.19
N ARG A 30 9.13 -5.81 -3.80
CA ARG A 30 8.91 -7.07 -3.08
C ARG A 30 10.21 -7.68 -2.52
N VAL A 31 11.33 -7.52 -3.22
CA VAL A 31 12.65 -7.92 -2.68
C VAL A 31 12.99 -7.09 -1.45
N ALA A 32 12.83 -5.77 -1.49
CA ALA A 32 13.08 -4.90 -0.34
C ALA A 32 12.24 -5.32 0.88
N ILE A 33 10.93 -5.52 0.69
CA ILE A 33 10.04 -6.04 1.74
C ILE A 33 10.52 -7.42 2.25
N GLY A 34 10.98 -8.28 1.34
CA GLY A 34 11.51 -9.60 1.70
C GLY A 34 12.75 -9.55 2.57
N ILE A 35 13.64 -8.60 2.33
CA ILE A 35 14.84 -8.38 3.16
C ILE A 35 14.43 -8.00 4.58
N GLU A 36 13.50 -7.06 4.74
CA GLU A 36 13.01 -6.66 6.07
C GLU A 36 12.30 -7.83 6.79
N LEU A 37 11.56 -8.65 6.05
CA LEU A 37 10.86 -9.81 6.61
C LEU A 37 11.81 -10.92 7.11
N LEU A 38 13.09 -10.94 6.72
CA LEU A 38 14.06 -11.93 7.19
C LEU A 38 14.32 -11.81 8.69
N SER A 39 14.25 -10.62 9.25
CA SER A 39 14.37 -10.37 10.70
C SER A 39 13.13 -10.77 11.48
N ASN A 40 12.07 -11.24 10.80
CA ASN A 40 10.78 -11.61 11.36
C ASN A 40 10.15 -10.51 12.26
N PRO A 41 10.04 -9.27 11.79
CA PRO A 41 9.53 -8.15 12.59
C PRO A 41 8.05 -8.34 12.90
N VAL A 42 7.60 -7.80 14.03
CA VAL A 42 6.18 -7.74 14.40
C VAL A 42 5.46 -6.66 13.59
N CYS A 43 6.15 -5.56 13.31
CA CYS A 43 5.62 -4.41 12.58
C CYS A 43 6.54 -4.02 11.43
N LEU A 44 5.96 -3.75 10.26
CA LEU A 44 6.62 -3.19 9.08
C LEU A 44 6.07 -1.78 8.83
N ILE A 45 6.98 -0.82 8.70
CA ILE A 45 6.64 0.56 8.31
C ILE A 45 7.18 0.78 6.90
N LEU A 46 6.32 1.14 5.98
CA LEU A 46 6.62 1.28 4.56
C LEU A 46 6.29 2.70 4.10
N ASP A 47 7.27 3.37 3.53
CA ASP A 47 7.05 4.70 2.97
C ASP A 47 6.77 4.60 1.47
N GLU A 48 5.57 5.02 1.06
CA GLU A 48 5.07 5.00 -0.31
C GLU A 48 5.40 3.71 -1.09
N PRO A 49 5.03 2.51 -0.60
CA PRO A 49 5.44 1.25 -1.24
C PRO A 49 4.91 1.10 -2.67
N THR A 50 3.81 1.80 -3.02
CA THR A 50 3.16 1.76 -4.34
C THR A 50 3.67 2.82 -5.32
N SER A 51 4.51 3.75 -4.87
CA SER A 51 5.05 4.83 -5.70
C SER A 51 5.89 4.29 -6.86
N GLY A 52 5.67 4.84 -8.07
CA GLY A 52 6.37 4.44 -9.29
C GLY A 52 5.93 3.09 -9.88
N LEU A 53 4.84 2.50 -9.38
CA LEU A 53 4.24 1.28 -9.92
C LEU A 53 2.97 1.61 -10.72
N ASP A 54 2.71 0.83 -11.77
CA ASP A 54 1.40 0.87 -12.41
C ASP A 54 0.30 0.33 -11.46
N SER A 55 -0.95 0.68 -11.76
CA SER A 55 -2.10 0.38 -10.87
C SER A 55 -2.29 -1.12 -10.61
N SER A 56 -1.97 -1.98 -11.57
CA SER A 56 -2.12 -3.44 -11.42
C SER A 56 -1.05 -4.01 -10.48
N ILE A 57 0.20 -3.61 -10.68
CA ILE A 57 1.32 -4.02 -9.85
C ILE A 57 1.17 -3.46 -8.42
N ALA A 58 0.73 -2.21 -8.29
CA ALA A 58 0.46 -1.59 -7.00
C ALA A 58 -0.64 -2.34 -6.22
N LEU A 59 -1.74 -2.71 -6.89
CA LEU A 59 -2.80 -3.51 -6.28
C LEU A 59 -2.30 -4.90 -5.84
N THR A 60 -1.50 -5.55 -6.66
CA THR A 60 -0.89 -6.85 -6.32
C THR A 60 0.00 -6.73 -5.09
N LEU A 61 0.79 -5.64 -4.98
CA LEU A 61 1.62 -5.38 -3.81
C LEU A 61 0.76 -5.15 -2.56
N MET A 62 -0.32 -4.38 -2.65
CA MET A 62 -1.22 -4.14 -1.50
C MET A 62 -1.87 -5.44 -1.00
N ARG A 63 -2.30 -6.32 -1.91
CA ARG A 63 -2.85 -7.63 -1.55
C ARG A 63 -1.80 -8.53 -0.88
N LEU A 64 -0.57 -8.47 -1.35
CA LEU A 64 0.55 -9.16 -0.71
C LEU A 64 0.77 -8.65 0.73
N LEU A 65 0.80 -7.33 0.93
CA LEU A 65 0.94 -6.73 2.27
C LEU A 65 -0.21 -7.14 3.19
N LYS A 66 -1.44 -7.12 2.69
CA LYS A 66 -2.63 -7.59 3.42
C LYS A 66 -2.52 -9.07 3.83
N LYS A 67 -2.02 -9.92 2.93
CA LYS A 67 -1.75 -11.34 3.25
C LYS A 67 -0.69 -11.46 4.34
N ILE A 68 0.38 -10.67 4.31
CA ILE A 68 1.42 -10.66 5.35
C ILE A 68 0.81 -10.21 6.68
N ALA A 69 -0.05 -9.18 6.67
CA ALA A 69 -0.75 -8.73 7.88
C ALA A 69 -1.67 -9.82 8.48
N SER A 70 -2.42 -10.56 7.64
CA SER A 70 -3.28 -11.65 8.09
C SER A 70 -2.53 -12.81 8.76
N GLU A 71 -1.22 -12.89 8.59
CA GLU A 71 -0.34 -13.84 9.27
C GLU A 71 0.16 -13.34 10.65
N GLY A 72 -0.44 -12.30 11.19
CA GLY A 72 -0.16 -11.77 12.52
C GLY A 72 0.88 -10.65 12.56
N LYS A 73 1.15 -9.98 11.44
CA LYS A 73 2.04 -8.81 11.38
C LYS A 73 1.24 -7.51 11.29
N ILE A 74 1.80 -6.44 11.83
CA ILE A 74 1.28 -5.08 11.67
C ILE A 74 1.96 -4.45 10.46
N ILE A 75 1.17 -3.92 9.51
CA ILE A 75 1.68 -3.18 8.36
C ILE A 75 1.19 -1.74 8.45
N ILE A 76 2.10 -0.80 8.49
CA ILE A 76 1.81 0.64 8.43
C ILE A 76 2.44 1.18 7.16
N SER A 77 1.68 1.88 6.34
CA SER A 77 2.25 2.48 5.12
C SER A 77 1.68 3.86 4.85
N THR A 78 2.53 4.75 4.36
CA THR A 78 2.08 5.96 3.69
C THR A 78 1.68 5.62 2.26
N ILE A 79 0.62 6.22 1.74
CA ILE A 79 0.19 6.02 0.36
C ILE A 79 -0.21 7.36 -0.23
N HIS A 80 0.39 7.70 -1.36
CA HIS A 80 0.05 8.89 -2.12
C HIS A 80 -0.94 8.53 -3.23
N GLN A 81 -2.06 9.24 -3.30
CA GLN A 81 -3.10 9.13 -4.34
C GLN A 81 -3.48 7.66 -4.68
N PRO A 82 -3.97 6.87 -3.71
CA PRO A 82 -4.37 5.49 -3.99
C PRO A 82 -5.54 5.44 -4.97
N SER A 83 -5.49 4.49 -5.93
CA SER A 83 -6.67 4.20 -6.76
C SER A 83 -7.82 3.68 -5.90
N THR A 84 -9.05 3.74 -6.42
CA THR A 84 -10.23 3.19 -5.73
C THR A 84 -10.05 1.71 -5.33
N LEU A 85 -9.34 0.93 -6.14
CA LEU A 85 -9.09 -0.48 -5.84
C LEU A 85 -8.09 -0.64 -4.68
N ILE A 86 -7.04 0.18 -4.65
CA ILE A 86 -6.08 0.19 -3.54
C ILE A 86 -6.77 0.66 -2.25
N PHE A 87 -7.60 1.72 -2.33
CA PHE A 87 -8.35 2.22 -1.19
C PHE A 87 -9.26 1.14 -0.56
N LYS A 88 -9.89 0.30 -1.37
CA LYS A 88 -10.72 -0.83 -0.89
C LYS A 88 -9.93 -1.93 -0.17
N GLU A 89 -8.62 -2.05 -0.43
CA GLU A 89 -7.79 -3.03 0.28
C GLU A 89 -7.32 -2.54 1.67
N MET A 90 -7.47 -1.23 1.97
CA MET A 90 -7.10 -0.69 3.28
C MET A 90 -8.10 -1.13 4.35
N GLU A 91 -7.59 -1.55 5.51
CA GLU A 91 -8.39 -1.91 6.69
C GLU A 91 -8.58 -0.68 7.59
N THR A 92 -7.50 -0.06 7.98
CA THR A 92 -7.50 1.13 8.82
C THR A 92 -6.92 2.30 8.05
N LEU A 93 -7.56 3.45 8.15
CA LEU A 93 -7.10 4.71 7.59
C LEU A 93 -6.78 5.70 8.71
N LEU A 94 -5.61 6.32 8.62
CA LEU A 94 -5.24 7.52 9.36
C LEU A 94 -5.12 8.66 8.35
N LEU A 95 -6.05 9.62 8.39
CA LEU A 95 -6.04 10.82 7.56
C LEU A 95 -5.50 11.99 8.37
N LEU A 96 -4.43 12.59 7.88
CA LEU A 96 -3.77 13.73 8.50
C LEU A 96 -3.92 14.98 7.63
N SER A 97 -4.11 16.14 8.26
CA SER A 97 -4.07 17.43 7.60
C SER A 97 -3.41 18.44 8.52
N LYS A 98 -2.42 19.17 8.02
CA LYS A 98 -1.67 20.21 8.76
C LYS A 98 -1.15 19.73 10.14
N GLY A 99 -0.75 18.46 10.23
CA GLY A 99 -0.25 17.85 11.47
C GLY A 99 -1.33 17.36 12.43
N GLU A 100 -2.61 17.53 12.11
CA GLU A 100 -3.73 17.08 12.94
C GLU A 100 -4.41 15.84 12.35
N THR A 101 -4.95 14.99 13.23
CA THR A 101 -5.72 13.82 12.81
C THR A 101 -7.15 14.23 12.49
N ILE A 102 -7.52 14.10 11.20
CA ILE A 102 -8.89 14.35 10.72
C ILE A 102 -9.76 13.11 10.92
N PHE A 103 -9.21 11.93 10.63
CA PHE A 103 -9.92 10.66 10.78
C PHE A 103 -8.94 9.54 11.14
N GLN A 104 -9.39 8.67 12.04
CA GLN A 104 -8.71 7.40 12.34
C GLN A 104 -9.76 6.30 12.53
N GLY A 105 -9.66 5.23 11.78
CA GLY A 105 -10.58 4.11 11.90
C GLY A 105 -10.66 3.24 10.67
N ASP A 106 -11.71 2.42 10.59
CA ASP A 106 -12.02 1.59 9.42
C ASP A 106 -12.09 2.46 8.16
N ALA A 107 -11.25 2.13 7.16
CA ALA A 107 -11.16 2.91 5.93
C ALA A 107 -12.50 3.05 5.21
N GLN A 108 -13.39 2.05 5.30
CA GLN A 108 -14.69 2.09 4.66
C GLN A 108 -15.69 3.02 5.36
N LYS A 109 -15.38 3.48 6.58
CA LYS A 109 -16.22 4.39 7.36
C LYS A 109 -15.89 5.87 7.16
N ILE A 110 -14.85 6.21 6.39
CA ILE A 110 -14.48 7.62 6.18
C ILE A 110 -15.57 8.40 5.45
N ILE A 111 -16.22 7.80 4.43
CA ILE A 111 -17.29 8.47 3.67
C ILE A 111 -18.47 8.85 4.58
N PRO A 112 -19.11 7.91 5.31
CA PRO A 112 -20.18 8.28 6.23
C PRO A 112 -19.75 9.23 7.34
N TYR A 113 -18.50 9.17 7.79
CA TYR A 113 -17.96 10.15 8.72
C TYR A 113 -17.92 11.56 8.12
N MET A 114 -17.43 11.72 6.91
CA MET A 114 -17.36 13.02 6.22
C MET A 114 -18.75 13.58 5.96
N GLU A 115 -19.72 12.75 5.53
CA GLU A 115 -21.12 13.17 5.35
C GLU A 115 -21.71 13.68 6.68
N LYS A 116 -21.40 13.02 7.81
CA LYS A 116 -21.87 13.43 9.15
C LYS A 116 -21.35 14.79 9.58
N ILE A 117 -20.13 15.16 9.22
CA ILE A 117 -19.56 16.48 9.52
C ILE A 117 -19.91 17.55 8.46
N GLY A 118 -20.84 17.25 7.54
CA GLY A 118 -21.39 18.20 6.56
C GLY A 118 -20.60 18.31 5.24
N VAL A 119 -19.61 17.46 5.02
CA VAL A 119 -18.81 17.42 3.79
C VAL A 119 -19.57 16.62 2.73
N LYS A 120 -19.94 17.28 1.62
CA LYS A 120 -20.64 16.62 0.49
C LYS A 120 -19.66 15.86 -0.38
N ILE A 121 -19.71 14.53 -0.34
CA ILE A 121 -18.85 13.67 -1.14
C ILE A 121 -19.55 13.32 -2.46
N ASN A 122 -18.84 13.51 -3.57
CA ASN A 122 -19.29 13.01 -4.86
C ASN A 122 -19.02 11.50 -4.94
N LYS A 123 -20.06 10.68 -4.83
CA LYS A 123 -19.98 9.20 -4.88
C LYS A 123 -19.37 8.63 -6.17
N LYS A 124 -19.21 9.43 -7.22
CA LYS A 124 -18.56 9.04 -8.48
C LYS A 124 -17.06 9.28 -8.49
N MET A 125 -16.52 10.01 -7.52
CA MET A 125 -15.08 10.25 -7.38
C MET A 125 -14.42 9.13 -6.56
N ASN A 126 -13.13 8.92 -6.82
CA ASN A 126 -12.31 8.12 -5.92
C ASN A 126 -12.27 8.80 -4.54
N PRO A 127 -12.61 8.09 -3.45
CA PRO A 127 -12.60 8.70 -2.11
C PRO A 127 -11.25 9.36 -1.77
N ALA A 128 -10.14 8.76 -2.17
CA ALA A 128 -8.81 9.31 -1.90
C ALA A 128 -8.58 10.66 -2.59
N ASP A 129 -9.00 10.81 -3.85
CA ASP A 129 -8.86 12.08 -4.59
C ASP A 129 -9.66 13.19 -3.91
N PHE A 130 -10.82 12.84 -3.34
CA PHE A 130 -11.67 13.79 -2.63
C PHE A 130 -11.00 14.35 -1.37
N PHE A 131 -10.24 13.53 -0.62
CA PHE A 131 -9.58 13.97 0.62
C PHE A 131 -8.29 14.76 0.34
N MET A 132 -7.78 14.74 -0.88
CA MET A 132 -6.56 15.42 -1.30
C MET A 132 -6.83 16.81 -1.92
N MET A 133 -8.10 17.18 -2.14
CA MET A 133 -8.54 18.51 -2.61
C MET A 133 -8.71 19.50 -1.47
#